data_0c3f3e1a04bb9afc8c047e79f4d4e853
#
_entry.id   0c3f3e1a04bb9afc8c047e79f4d4e853
#
_cell.length_a   1.000
_cell.length_b   1.000
_cell.length_c   1.000
_cell.angle_alpha   90.00
_cell.angle_beta   90.00
_cell.angle_gamma   90.00
#
_symmetry.space_group_name_H-M   'P 1'
#
loop_
_entity.id
_entity.type
_entity.pdbx_description
1 polymer ?
#
loop_
_entity_poly.entity_id
_entity_poly.type
_entity_poly.pdbx_seq_one_letter_code
_entity_poly.pdbx_strand_id
1 'polypeptide(L)'
;MAQNSPVDIVRQASKASMVWGILLVVFGMVAIGSPFLAAVAVNIAVAWLIVLAGVVHVMLGVRAHGAGSMIWKLLVGLAYLVFGVYLITHPVLGVASLTLLLASLFLIEGILDIVLFFSMRPLGGSTWVLVDGIITLLLGLMIYRQWPSSAAWAIGTLVGVSMIVSGITRVMLSLAVRQAAGSASSSRSSIAA
;
A
#
# COMPACT_ATOMS: atom_id res chain seq x y z
N MET A 1 39.76 -4.90 6.67
CA MET A 1 38.30 -4.76 6.52
C MET A 1 37.95 -3.46 7.21
N ALA A 2 37.63 -2.39 6.44
CA ALA A 2 37.26 -1.10 7.01
C ALA A 2 35.91 -1.27 7.74
N GLN A 3 35.90 -1.13 9.06
CA GLN A 3 34.67 -1.06 9.85
C GLN A 3 33.99 0.25 9.46
N ASN A 4 32.91 0.14 8.68
CA ASN A 4 32.05 1.29 8.43
C ASN A 4 31.54 1.80 9.79
N SER A 5 31.82 3.06 10.10
CA SER A 5 31.31 3.64 11.35
C SER A 5 29.77 3.62 11.34
N PRO A 6 29.12 3.50 12.51
CA PRO A 6 27.65 3.55 12.58
C PRO A 6 27.06 4.79 11.86
N VAL A 7 27.79 5.88 11.86
CA VAL A 7 27.41 7.13 11.16
C VAL A 7 27.44 6.97 9.65
N ASP A 8 28.41 6.22 9.09
CA ASP A 8 28.51 5.99 7.65
C ASP A 8 27.37 5.09 7.15
N ILE A 9 27.00 4.08 7.95
CA ILE A 9 25.86 3.20 7.66
C ILE A 9 24.54 4.00 7.62
N VAL A 10 24.32 4.87 8.61
CA VAL A 10 23.14 5.74 8.69
C VAL A 10 23.11 6.71 7.51
N ARG A 11 24.25 7.28 7.14
CA ARG A 11 24.37 8.22 6.03
C ARG A 11 24.11 7.55 4.67
N GLN A 12 24.57 6.32 4.49
CA GLN A 12 24.34 5.53 3.28
C GLN A 12 22.87 5.10 3.16
N ALA A 13 22.27 4.62 4.26
CA ALA A 13 20.84 4.26 4.32
C ALA A 13 19.94 5.48 4.04
N SER A 14 20.31 6.65 4.58
CA SER A 14 19.59 7.90 4.33
C SER A 14 19.66 8.34 2.86
N LYS A 15 20.83 8.20 2.19
CA LYS A 15 20.95 8.49 0.75
C LYS A 15 20.05 7.56 -0.09
N ALA A 16 20.09 6.26 0.18
CA ALA A 16 19.23 5.29 -0.51
C ALA A 16 17.73 5.60 -0.30
N SER A 17 17.32 5.89 0.93
CA SER A 17 15.93 6.26 1.24
C SER A 17 15.48 7.52 0.50
N MET A 18 16.35 8.51 0.36
CA MET A 18 16.06 9.74 -0.38
C MET A 18 15.87 9.47 -1.88
N VAL A 19 16.72 8.66 -2.49
CA VAL A 19 16.59 8.29 -3.91
C VAL A 19 15.28 7.53 -4.14
N TRP A 20 14.98 6.54 -3.29
CA TRP A 20 13.71 5.83 -3.36
C TRP A 20 12.49 6.74 -3.14
N GLY A 21 12.60 7.74 -2.25
CA GLY A 21 11.53 8.72 -2.04
C GLY A 21 11.27 9.57 -3.29
N ILE A 22 12.34 10.05 -3.95
CA ILE A 22 12.22 10.82 -5.20
C ILE A 22 11.64 9.96 -6.33
N LEU A 23 12.08 8.71 -6.47
CA LEU A 23 11.55 7.79 -7.46
C LEU A 23 10.04 7.54 -7.23
N LEU A 24 9.62 7.36 -5.99
CA LEU A 24 8.20 7.21 -5.66
C LEU A 24 7.37 8.44 -6.05
N VAL A 25 7.88 9.65 -5.83
CA VAL A 25 7.18 10.87 -6.25
C VAL A 25 7.05 10.93 -7.77
N VAL A 26 8.12 10.63 -8.50
CA VAL A 26 8.10 10.60 -9.98
C VAL A 26 7.12 9.55 -10.50
N PHE A 27 7.18 8.32 -9.98
CA PHE A 27 6.25 7.25 -10.37
C PHE A 27 4.81 7.59 -9.98
N GLY A 28 4.60 8.24 -8.83
CA GLY A 28 3.28 8.70 -8.42
C GLY A 28 2.70 9.76 -9.37
N MET A 29 3.50 10.69 -9.85
CA MET A 29 3.08 11.67 -10.87
C MET A 29 2.73 10.98 -12.20
N VAL A 30 3.54 10.02 -12.63
CA VAL A 30 3.26 9.23 -13.85
C VAL A 30 1.97 8.43 -13.68
N ALA A 31 1.73 7.85 -12.49
CA ALA A 31 0.52 7.08 -12.21
C ALA A 31 -0.75 7.95 -12.27
N ILE A 32 -0.69 9.20 -11.81
CA ILE A 32 -1.79 10.17 -11.94
C ILE A 32 -1.97 10.61 -13.39
N GLY A 33 -0.88 10.81 -14.13
CA GLY A 33 -0.93 11.19 -15.54
C GLY A 33 -1.39 10.07 -16.49
N SER A 34 -1.25 8.81 -16.06
CA SER A 34 -1.65 7.64 -16.84
C SER A 34 -2.38 6.62 -15.94
N PRO A 35 -3.57 6.94 -15.43
CA PRO A 35 -4.24 6.15 -14.40
C PRO A 35 -4.60 4.73 -14.88
N PHE A 36 -4.91 4.55 -16.15
CA PHE A 36 -5.17 3.23 -16.70
C PHE A 36 -3.95 2.31 -16.65
N LEU A 37 -2.77 2.80 -17.02
CA LEU A 37 -1.54 2.03 -16.97
C LEU A 37 -1.16 1.68 -15.53
N ALA A 38 -1.31 2.64 -14.61
CA ALA A 38 -1.09 2.41 -13.19
C ALA A 38 -2.05 1.35 -12.63
N ALA A 39 -3.33 1.42 -12.96
CA ALA A 39 -4.33 0.45 -12.53
C ALA A 39 -4.03 -0.98 -13.05
N VAL A 40 -3.62 -1.10 -14.32
CA VAL A 40 -3.21 -2.39 -14.91
C VAL A 40 -1.95 -2.93 -14.22
N ALA A 41 -0.95 -2.07 -13.95
CA ALA A 41 0.25 -2.48 -13.24
C ALA A 41 -0.05 -3.00 -11.83
N VAL A 42 -0.95 -2.31 -11.10
CA VAL A 42 -1.43 -2.76 -9.77
C VAL A 42 -2.17 -4.09 -9.89
N ASN A 43 -3.07 -4.24 -10.87
CA ASN A 43 -3.77 -5.50 -11.10
C ASN A 43 -2.80 -6.65 -11.33
N ILE A 44 -1.79 -6.47 -12.19
CA ILE A 44 -0.78 -7.49 -12.48
C ILE A 44 0.01 -7.84 -11.21
N ALA A 45 0.41 -6.83 -10.41
CA ALA A 45 1.12 -7.06 -9.15
C ALA A 45 0.26 -7.88 -8.17
N VAL A 46 -1.00 -7.51 -7.99
CA VAL A 46 -1.95 -8.24 -7.14
C VAL A 46 -2.19 -9.67 -7.66
N ALA A 47 -2.37 -9.82 -8.96
CA ALA A 47 -2.56 -11.13 -9.58
C ALA A 47 -1.37 -12.07 -9.33
N TRP A 48 -0.13 -11.58 -9.45
CA TRP A 48 1.06 -12.35 -9.11
C TRP A 48 1.12 -12.73 -7.63
N LEU A 49 0.73 -11.83 -6.73
CA LEU A 49 0.66 -12.15 -5.29
C LEU A 49 -0.38 -13.24 -5.01
N ILE A 50 -1.52 -13.22 -5.71
CA ILE A 50 -2.56 -14.26 -5.61
C ILE A 50 -2.03 -15.59 -6.14
N VAL A 51 -1.32 -15.61 -7.28
CA VAL A 51 -0.69 -16.82 -7.81
C VAL A 51 0.34 -17.38 -6.81
N LEU A 52 1.20 -16.54 -6.26
CA LEU A 52 2.18 -16.95 -5.25
C LEU A 52 1.49 -17.52 -3.99
N ALA A 53 0.43 -16.87 -3.52
CA ALA A 53 -0.39 -17.39 -2.42
C ALA A 53 -1.00 -18.76 -2.76
N GLY A 54 -1.47 -18.94 -3.98
CA GLY A 54 -1.98 -20.22 -4.49
C GLY A 54 -0.93 -21.32 -4.44
N VAL A 55 0.29 -21.04 -4.94
CA VAL A 55 1.41 -21.99 -4.87
C VAL A 55 1.72 -22.37 -3.42
N VAL A 56 1.80 -21.39 -2.52
CA VAL A 56 2.05 -21.64 -1.09
C VAL A 56 0.94 -22.52 -0.48
N HIS A 57 -0.32 -22.26 -0.78
CA HIS A 57 -1.45 -23.07 -0.29
C HIS A 57 -1.40 -24.50 -0.81
N VAL A 58 -1.05 -24.71 -2.07
CA VAL A 58 -0.85 -26.06 -2.63
C VAL A 58 0.30 -26.79 -1.93
N MET A 59 1.44 -26.11 -1.72
CA MET A 59 2.57 -26.69 -0.99
C MET A 59 2.23 -27.08 0.44
N LEU A 60 1.48 -26.21 1.15
CA LEU A 60 1.00 -26.49 2.50
C LEU A 60 -0.08 -27.58 2.52
N GLY A 61 -0.87 -27.70 1.45
CA GLY A 61 -1.86 -28.75 1.29
C GLY A 61 -1.21 -30.13 1.17
N VAL A 62 -0.18 -30.26 0.33
CA VAL A 62 0.57 -31.53 0.15
C VAL A 62 1.26 -31.97 1.45
N ARG A 63 1.65 -31.03 2.30
CA ARG A 63 2.31 -31.33 3.61
C ARG A 63 1.32 -31.46 4.77
N ALA A 64 0.02 -31.32 4.53
CA ALA A 64 -0.96 -31.35 5.61
C ALA A 64 -1.18 -32.79 6.14
N HIS A 65 -1.24 -32.91 7.45
CA HIS A 65 -1.61 -34.14 8.14
C HIS A 65 -3.14 -34.20 8.30
N GLY A 66 -3.78 -35.14 7.62
CA GLY A 66 -5.23 -35.34 7.64
C GLY A 66 -5.92 -34.97 6.34
N ALA A 67 -6.73 -35.90 5.82
CA ALA A 67 -7.37 -35.81 4.49
C ALA A 67 -8.24 -34.53 4.33
N GLY A 68 -9.02 -34.15 5.35
CA GLY A 68 -9.89 -32.96 5.27
C GLY A 68 -9.12 -31.66 5.15
N SER A 69 -8.03 -31.49 5.94
CA SER A 69 -7.18 -30.31 5.87
C SER A 69 -6.41 -30.23 4.54
N MET A 70 -5.96 -31.37 4.03
CA MET A 70 -5.28 -31.47 2.74
C MET A 70 -6.21 -31.02 1.60
N ILE A 71 -7.39 -31.62 1.51
CA ILE A 71 -8.35 -31.32 0.43
C ILE A 71 -8.75 -29.84 0.47
N TRP A 72 -9.04 -29.29 1.64
CA TRP A 72 -9.42 -27.87 1.78
C TRP A 72 -8.31 -26.92 1.31
N LYS A 73 -7.06 -27.15 1.73
CA LYS A 73 -5.92 -26.33 1.31
C LYS A 73 -5.62 -26.43 -0.18
N LEU A 74 -5.75 -27.62 -0.76
CA LEU A 74 -5.56 -27.81 -2.21
C LEU A 74 -6.66 -27.12 -3.02
N LEU A 75 -7.93 -27.19 -2.57
CA LEU A 75 -9.05 -26.50 -3.21
C LEU A 75 -8.85 -24.98 -3.19
N VAL A 76 -8.50 -24.42 -2.03
CA VAL A 76 -8.21 -22.99 -1.89
C VAL A 76 -6.99 -22.58 -2.73
N GLY A 77 -5.92 -23.37 -2.70
CA GLY A 77 -4.73 -23.14 -3.51
C GLY A 77 -5.01 -23.13 -5.00
N LEU A 78 -5.79 -24.11 -5.47
CA LEU A 78 -6.19 -24.19 -6.88
C LEU A 78 -7.10 -23.01 -7.27
N ALA A 79 -8.03 -22.62 -6.41
CA ALA A 79 -8.88 -21.44 -6.64
C ALA A 79 -8.05 -20.16 -6.77
N TYR A 80 -7.05 -19.96 -5.92
CA TYR A 80 -6.11 -18.83 -6.04
C TYR A 80 -5.30 -18.86 -7.33
N LEU A 81 -4.80 -20.01 -7.74
CA LEU A 81 -4.06 -20.16 -9.00
C LEU A 81 -4.94 -19.80 -10.20
N VAL A 82 -6.14 -20.38 -10.29
CA VAL A 82 -7.08 -20.11 -11.37
C VAL A 82 -7.46 -18.64 -11.41
N PHE A 83 -7.81 -18.06 -10.27
CA PHE A 83 -8.21 -16.65 -10.17
C PHE A 83 -7.05 -15.71 -10.48
N GLY A 84 -5.85 -15.97 -9.97
CA GLY A 84 -4.66 -15.16 -10.25
C GLY A 84 -4.28 -15.16 -11.71
N VAL A 85 -4.28 -16.35 -12.38
CA VAL A 85 -4.06 -16.47 -13.83
C VAL A 85 -5.15 -15.74 -14.61
N TYR A 86 -6.41 -15.83 -14.18
CA TYR A 86 -7.52 -15.11 -14.81
C TYR A 86 -7.31 -13.59 -14.76
N LEU A 87 -6.86 -13.03 -13.64
CA LEU A 87 -6.57 -11.59 -13.50
C LEU A 87 -5.40 -11.13 -14.38
N ILE A 88 -4.40 -12.01 -14.62
CA ILE A 88 -3.28 -11.71 -15.53
C ILE A 88 -3.75 -11.68 -16.99
N THR A 89 -4.59 -12.64 -17.37
CA THR A 89 -5.04 -12.76 -18.77
C THR A 89 -6.15 -11.76 -19.12
N HIS A 90 -6.90 -11.25 -18.14
CA HIS A 90 -8.00 -10.30 -18.32
C HIS A 90 -7.81 -9.04 -17.46
N PRO A 91 -6.78 -8.22 -17.73
CA PRO A 91 -6.41 -7.12 -16.83
C PRO A 91 -7.52 -6.06 -16.68
N VAL A 92 -8.30 -5.81 -17.71
CA VAL A 92 -9.43 -4.84 -17.64
C VAL A 92 -10.51 -5.29 -16.66
N LEU A 93 -10.87 -6.58 -16.71
CA LEU A 93 -11.82 -7.16 -15.77
C LEU A 93 -11.23 -7.23 -14.35
N GLY A 94 -9.93 -7.50 -14.24
CA GLY A 94 -9.21 -7.46 -12.98
C GLY A 94 -9.24 -6.08 -12.33
N VAL A 95 -8.93 -5.02 -13.09
CA VAL A 95 -9.01 -3.64 -12.61
C VAL A 95 -10.44 -3.30 -12.16
N ALA A 96 -11.46 -3.68 -12.94
CA ALA A 96 -12.85 -3.46 -12.57
C ALA A 96 -13.24 -4.18 -11.27
N SER A 97 -12.82 -5.44 -11.11
CA SER A 97 -13.08 -6.24 -9.90
C SER A 97 -12.39 -5.66 -8.67
N LEU A 98 -11.12 -5.27 -8.79
CA LEU A 98 -10.37 -4.65 -7.71
C LEU A 98 -10.97 -3.31 -7.29
N THR A 99 -11.46 -2.53 -8.25
CA THR A 99 -12.12 -1.25 -7.95
C THR A 99 -13.45 -1.44 -7.23
N LEU A 100 -14.22 -2.45 -7.59
CA LEU A 100 -15.46 -2.78 -6.88
C LEU A 100 -15.17 -3.21 -5.44
N LEU A 101 -14.13 -4.02 -5.24
CA LEU A 101 -13.67 -4.41 -3.91
C LEU A 101 -13.24 -3.17 -3.11
N LEU A 102 -12.44 -2.27 -3.70
CA LEU A 102 -12.00 -1.03 -3.07
C LEU A 102 -13.19 -0.13 -2.70
N ALA A 103 -14.15 0.07 -3.60
CA ALA A 103 -15.36 0.83 -3.31
C ALA A 103 -16.15 0.23 -2.14
N SER A 104 -16.27 -1.10 -2.10
CA SER A 104 -16.93 -1.81 -1.00
C SER A 104 -16.22 -1.62 0.33
N LEU A 105 -14.88 -1.67 0.33
CA LEU A 105 -14.07 -1.42 1.53
C LEU A 105 -14.24 0.02 2.01
N PHE A 106 -14.21 1.01 1.13
CA PHE A 106 -14.43 2.42 1.49
C PHE A 106 -15.84 2.67 2.06
N LEU A 107 -16.86 2.01 1.51
CA LEU A 107 -18.21 2.11 2.07
C LEU A 107 -18.28 1.54 3.49
N ILE A 108 -17.66 0.37 3.72
CA ILE A 108 -17.61 -0.26 5.04
C ILE A 108 -16.80 0.60 6.00
N GLU A 109 -15.59 1.04 5.62
CA GLU A 109 -14.69 1.87 6.41
C GLU A 109 -15.36 3.18 6.80
N GLY A 110 -15.94 3.91 5.84
CA GLY A 110 -16.62 5.17 6.12
C GLY A 110 -17.82 5.01 7.08
N ILE A 111 -18.57 3.91 6.98
CA ILE A 111 -19.64 3.60 7.95
C ILE A 111 -19.04 3.31 9.34
N LEU A 112 -17.98 2.51 9.41
CA LEU A 112 -17.33 2.17 10.67
C LEU A 112 -16.75 3.40 11.37
N ASP A 113 -16.15 4.33 10.62
CA ASP A 113 -15.58 5.56 11.16
C ASP A 113 -16.68 6.47 11.73
N ILE A 114 -17.83 6.55 11.05
CA ILE A 114 -18.98 7.28 11.56
C ILE A 114 -19.49 6.65 12.87
N VAL A 115 -19.59 5.32 12.92
CA VAL A 115 -19.98 4.59 14.15
C VAL A 115 -18.95 4.80 15.25
N LEU A 116 -17.67 4.74 14.92
CA LEU A 116 -16.56 4.97 15.85
C LEU A 116 -16.59 6.38 16.42
N PHE A 117 -16.88 7.39 15.61
CA PHE A 117 -17.06 8.76 16.07
C PHE A 117 -18.10 8.86 17.20
N PHE A 118 -19.26 8.22 17.04
CA PHE A 118 -20.29 8.24 18.08
C PHE A 118 -19.84 7.56 19.37
N SER A 119 -19.01 6.54 19.28
CA SER A 119 -18.43 5.83 20.43
C SER A 119 -17.34 6.64 21.12
N MET A 120 -16.59 7.46 20.38
CA MET A 120 -15.43 8.23 20.88
C MET A 120 -15.78 9.67 21.26
N ARG A 121 -17.03 10.10 21.18
CA ARG A 121 -17.48 11.47 21.50
C ARG A 121 -16.93 12.04 22.80
N PRO A 122 -16.75 11.26 23.89
CA PRO A 122 -16.22 11.82 25.15
C PRO A 122 -14.72 12.14 25.08
N LEU A 123 -14.00 11.63 24.07
CA LEU A 123 -12.57 11.82 23.89
C LEU A 123 -12.33 12.97 22.91
N GLY A 124 -11.65 14.02 23.33
CA GLY A 124 -11.32 15.15 22.45
C GLY A 124 -10.54 14.67 21.20
N GLY A 125 -10.88 15.18 20.01
CA GLY A 125 -10.23 14.83 18.75
C GLY A 125 -11.04 13.90 17.84
N SER A 126 -12.19 13.40 18.26
CA SER A 126 -13.05 12.51 17.46
C SER A 126 -13.57 13.14 16.17
N THR A 127 -13.58 14.48 16.05
CA THR A 127 -14.06 15.19 14.84
C THR A 127 -13.30 14.81 13.59
N TRP A 128 -11.99 14.51 13.68
CA TRP A 128 -11.20 14.07 12.54
C TRP A 128 -11.65 12.71 11.99
N VAL A 129 -12.04 11.80 12.89
CA VAL A 129 -12.59 10.48 12.50
C VAL A 129 -13.91 10.64 11.73
N LEU A 130 -14.78 11.60 12.16
CA LEU A 130 -16.00 11.87 11.44
C LEU A 130 -15.76 12.44 10.04
N VAL A 131 -14.82 13.40 9.92
CA VAL A 131 -14.46 13.99 8.62
C VAL A 131 -13.89 12.92 7.69
N ASP A 132 -13.00 12.07 8.19
CA ASP A 132 -12.41 10.95 7.44
C ASP A 132 -13.49 9.96 6.99
N GLY A 133 -14.35 9.54 7.89
CA GLY A 133 -15.47 8.64 7.57
C GLY A 133 -16.43 9.19 6.53
N ILE A 134 -16.78 10.48 6.57
CA ILE A 134 -17.64 11.12 5.57
C ILE A 134 -16.94 11.15 4.21
N ILE A 135 -15.67 11.56 4.16
CA ILE A 135 -14.90 11.63 2.91
C ILE A 135 -14.74 10.24 2.31
N THR A 136 -14.38 9.25 3.10
CA THR A 136 -14.18 7.85 2.66
C THR A 136 -15.49 7.26 2.14
N LEU A 137 -16.60 7.50 2.83
CA LEU A 137 -17.93 7.05 2.40
C LEU A 137 -18.34 7.69 1.07
N LEU A 138 -18.16 9.01 0.91
CA LEU A 138 -18.46 9.71 -0.34
C LEU A 138 -17.58 9.21 -1.49
N LEU A 139 -16.30 8.97 -1.27
CA LEU A 139 -15.40 8.40 -2.26
C LEU A 139 -15.86 7.01 -2.68
N GLY A 140 -16.16 6.14 -1.73
CA GLY A 140 -16.69 4.79 -2.00
C GLY A 140 -17.97 4.83 -2.83
N LEU A 141 -18.91 5.71 -2.47
CA LEU A 141 -20.17 5.88 -3.20
C LEU A 141 -19.95 6.42 -4.62
N MET A 142 -19.04 7.38 -4.77
CA MET A 142 -18.71 7.98 -6.07
C MET A 142 -18.11 6.94 -7.02
N ILE A 143 -17.17 6.13 -6.51
CA ILE A 143 -16.54 5.05 -7.28
C ILE A 143 -17.59 4.00 -7.65
N TYR A 144 -18.43 3.58 -6.71
CA TYR A 144 -19.48 2.59 -6.93
C TYR A 144 -20.51 3.03 -7.98
N ARG A 145 -20.97 4.28 -7.92
CA ARG A 145 -21.98 4.79 -8.84
C ARG A 145 -21.49 4.92 -10.30
N GLN A 146 -20.20 5.14 -10.49
CA GLN A 146 -19.59 5.28 -11.82
C GLN A 146 -18.90 4.00 -12.30
N TRP A 147 -19.02 2.91 -11.55
CA TRP A 147 -18.47 1.62 -11.96
C TRP A 147 -19.19 1.09 -13.21
N PRO A 148 -18.49 0.47 -14.21
CA PRO A 148 -17.05 0.18 -14.25
C PRO A 148 -16.17 1.31 -14.81
N SER A 149 -16.73 2.44 -15.27
CA SER A 149 -15.97 3.52 -15.90
C SER A 149 -14.98 4.22 -14.93
N SER A 150 -15.29 4.23 -13.64
CA SER A 150 -14.40 4.78 -12.60
C SER A 150 -13.17 3.90 -12.32
N ALA A 151 -13.17 2.64 -12.77
CA ALA A 151 -12.22 1.63 -12.32
C ALA A 151 -10.75 2.03 -12.54
N ALA A 152 -10.41 2.50 -13.72
CA ALA A 152 -9.04 2.83 -14.05
C ALA A 152 -8.53 4.07 -13.32
N TRP A 153 -9.32 5.15 -13.29
CA TRP A 153 -8.90 6.41 -12.66
C TRP A 153 -8.85 6.28 -11.14
N ALA A 154 -9.79 5.56 -10.53
CA ALA A 154 -9.84 5.41 -9.07
C ALA A 154 -8.56 4.73 -8.53
N ILE A 155 -8.21 3.55 -9.05
CA ILE A 155 -7.00 2.83 -8.62
C ILE A 155 -5.75 3.64 -8.97
N GLY A 156 -5.64 4.14 -10.20
CA GLY A 156 -4.45 4.86 -10.66
C GLY A 156 -4.18 6.14 -9.86
N THR A 157 -5.24 6.93 -9.60
CA THR A 157 -5.11 8.16 -8.80
C THR A 157 -4.78 7.87 -7.34
N LEU A 158 -5.48 6.92 -6.71
CA LEU A 158 -5.22 6.57 -5.31
C LEU A 158 -3.81 6.06 -5.10
N VAL A 159 -3.35 5.18 -5.98
CA VAL A 159 -1.97 4.67 -5.93
C VAL A 159 -0.97 5.79 -6.20
N GLY A 160 -1.22 6.64 -7.19
CA GLY A 160 -0.34 7.76 -7.50
C GLY A 160 -0.22 8.75 -6.34
N VAL A 161 -1.32 9.13 -5.71
CA VAL A 161 -1.34 10.00 -4.52
C VAL A 161 -0.60 9.32 -3.35
N SER A 162 -0.88 8.04 -3.09
CA SER A 162 -0.20 7.26 -2.05
C SER A 162 1.31 7.21 -2.26
N MET A 163 1.77 7.01 -3.50
CA MET A 163 3.19 7.01 -3.85
C MET A 163 3.84 8.38 -3.63
N ILE A 164 3.15 9.47 -4.01
CA ILE A 164 3.66 10.83 -3.80
C ILE A 164 3.80 11.13 -2.30
N VAL A 165 2.76 10.88 -1.52
CA VAL A 165 2.78 11.11 -0.07
C VAL A 165 3.88 10.28 0.60
N SER A 166 3.96 8.98 0.27
CA SER A 166 5.01 8.09 0.79
C SER A 166 6.41 8.54 0.37
N GLY A 167 6.57 9.01 -0.86
CA GLY A 167 7.83 9.54 -1.38
C GLY A 167 8.28 10.81 -0.65
N ILE A 168 7.37 11.77 -0.47
CA ILE A 168 7.63 13.01 0.28
C ILE A 168 8.01 12.67 1.73
N THR A 169 7.27 11.82 2.38
CA THR A 169 7.56 11.40 3.76
C THR A 169 8.95 10.78 3.89
N ARG A 170 9.36 9.92 2.95
CA ARG A 170 10.71 9.32 2.93
C ARG A 170 11.81 10.36 2.72
N VAL A 171 11.59 11.33 1.83
CA VAL A 171 12.54 12.43 1.61
C VAL A 171 12.69 13.29 2.87
N MET A 172 11.57 13.69 3.49
CA MET A 172 11.58 14.49 4.72
C MET A 172 12.28 13.75 5.87
N LEU A 173 11.97 12.46 6.06
CA LEU A 173 12.62 11.64 7.09
C LEU A 173 14.13 11.50 6.83
N SER A 174 14.53 11.28 5.58
CA SER A 174 15.93 11.21 5.19
C SER A 174 16.70 12.51 5.48
N LEU A 175 16.08 13.67 5.25
CA LEU A 175 16.66 14.97 5.58
C LEU A 175 16.78 15.18 7.09
N ALA A 176 15.74 14.84 7.85
CA ALA A 176 15.74 14.95 9.31
C ALA A 176 16.85 14.08 9.96
N VAL A 177 16.99 12.84 9.50
CA VAL A 177 18.06 11.93 9.98
C VAL A 177 19.45 12.51 9.68
N ARG A 178 19.67 13.11 8.52
CA ARG A 178 20.95 13.75 8.18
C ARG A 178 21.27 14.95 9.06
N GLN A 179 20.27 15.78 9.35
CA GLN A 179 20.44 16.92 10.26
C GLN A 179 20.80 16.49 11.67
N ALA A 180 20.09 15.48 12.20
CA ALA A 180 20.38 14.89 13.52
C ALA A 180 21.79 14.30 13.61
N ALA A 181 22.24 13.60 12.58
CA ALA A 181 23.58 13.04 12.52
C ALA A 181 24.67 14.13 12.43
N GLY A 182 24.39 15.25 11.75
CA GLY A 182 25.29 16.41 11.65
C GLY A 182 25.46 17.12 13.01
N SER A 183 24.37 17.34 13.73
CA SER A 183 24.40 17.99 15.05
C SER A 183 25.10 17.13 16.11
N ALA A 184 24.94 15.80 16.06
CA ALA A 184 25.64 14.89 16.96
C ALA A 184 27.16 14.86 16.75
N SER A 185 27.63 15.04 15.52
CA SER A 185 29.07 15.13 15.21
C SER A 185 29.71 16.44 15.70
N SER A 186 28.99 17.58 15.59
CA SER A 186 29.48 18.87 16.05
C SER A 186 29.58 18.96 17.58
N SER A 187 28.61 18.38 18.31
CA SER A 187 28.67 18.32 19.78
C SER A 187 29.86 17.49 20.30
N ARG A 188 30.22 16.41 19.61
CA ARG A 188 31.39 15.59 19.99
C ARG A 188 32.72 16.34 19.79
N SER A 189 32.86 17.14 18.74
CA SER A 189 34.07 17.92 18.49
C SER A 189 34.25 19.05 19.50
N SER A 190 33.16 19.65 20.01
CA SER A 190 33.22 20.71 21.04
C SER A 190 33.53 20.22 22.45
N ILE A 191 33.32 18.91 22.76
CA ILE A 191 33.66 18.31 24.04
C ILE A 191 35.11 17.81 24.04
N ALA A 192 35.70 17.57 22.86
CA ALA A 192 37.06 17.07 22.71
C ALA A 192 38.14 18.20 22.55
N ALA A 193 37.73 19.46 22.44
CA ALA A 193 38.55 20.65 22.40
C ALA A 193 38.54 21.37 23.76
#